data_63854a178e1288460b7d737ba0a4a85d
#
_entry.id   63854a178e1288460b7d737ba0a4a85d
#
_cell.length_a   1.000
_cell.length_b   1.000
_cell.length_c   1.000
_cell.angle_alpha   90.00
_cell.angle_beta   90.00
_cell.angle_gamma   90.00
#
_symmetry.space_group_name_H-M   'P 1'
#
loop_
_entity.id
_entity.type
_entity.pdbx_description
1 polymer ?
#
loop_
_entity_poly.entity_id
_entity_poly.type
_entity_poly.pdbx_seq_one_letter_code
_entity_poly.pdbx_strand_id
1 'polypeptide(L)'
;MARLEQLPKLKGYRNTFVIHSSNPYAAVAAMGQMSGRAQVAGPYFRLRTQASSASDAPAANIEGGSTEVEINLKRDFTNFMKEHAQYIKVKFASSGSFADMTMRYLNTVRRLPIPRRRAVRESRELVIPAEYRDEYLALKDLIESGVNLRAYLARNLQDENKVLRSDKLLNAWSIHHLHFRPAGSDSVLFCKITDDAVFMIQAANHIGPVSHELWVDPEFLRIVHENWPEELAECRFRITSATPPKEDRIVVRQNNANFTTTMSDGTTYFSRLTASGDSVDDRNRCRDIIRELAQFEQFVRDNAREFRDGLHWPEAEALAIRMQFDGRDCYFFEPTTRTEIHPTKSPF
;
A
#
# COMPACT_ATOMS: atom_id res chain seq x y z
N MET A 1 -13.88 -18.63 26.90
CA MET A 1 -13.27 -19.35 25.75
C MET A 1 -14.37 -20.20 25.12
N ALA A 2 -15.03 -19.69 24.08
CA ALA A 2 -16.03 -20.46 23.34
C ALA A 2 -15.33 -21.36 22.32
N ARG A 3 -15.70 -22.64 22.27
CA ARG A 3 -15.19 -23.63 21.30
C ARG A 3 -15.62 -23.23 19.90
N LEU A 4 -14.67 -23.16 18.99
CA LEU A 4 -14.88 -22.97 17.55
C LEU A 4 -15.45 -24.25 16.94
N GLU A 5 -16.72 -24.27 16.58
CA GLU A 5 -17.31 -25.33 15.76
C GLU A 5 -16.87 -25.15 14.30
N GLN A 6 -16.50 -26.27 13.68
CA GLN A 6 -16.08 -26.29 12.26
C GLN A 6 -17.33 -26.21 11.39
N LEU A 7 -17.40 -25.19 10.55
CA LEU A 7 -18.38 -25.13 9.47
C LEU A 7 -18.16 -26.28 8.47
N PRO A 8 -19.23 -26.76 7.82
CA PRO A 8 -19.10 -27.78 6.78
C PRO A 8 -18.19 -27.28 5.67
N LYS A 9 -17.28 -28.13 5.20
CA LYS A 9 -16.32 -27.84 4.12
C LYS A 9 -17.10 -27.49 2.85
N LEU A 10 -17.05 -26.23 2.43
CA LEU A 10 -17.54 -25.81 1.13
C LEU A 10 -16.78 -26.59 0.06
N LYS A 11 -17.49 -27.41 -0.74
CA LYS A 11 -16.88 -28.30 -1.73
C LYS A 11 -16.21 -27.48 -2.81
N GLY A 12 -14.90 -27.64 -2.98
CA GLY A 12 -14.15 -27.17 -4.15
C GLY A 12 -13.11 -26.06 -3.92
N TYR A 13 -12.92 -25.55 -2.70
CA TYR A 13 -12.02 -24.41 -2.46
C TYR A 13 -10.90 -24.73 -1.45
N ARG A 14 -9.65 -24.46 -1.81
CA ARG A 14 -8.45 -24.85 -1.03
C ARG A 14 -7.54 -23.69 -0.63
N ASN A 15 -8.03 -22.47 -0.47
CA ASN A 15 -7.17 -21.37 0.03
C ASN A 15 -7.83 -20.61 1.17
N THR A 16 -7.16 -20.64 2.31
CA THR A 16 -7.57 -19.98 3.54
C THR A 16 -6.58 -18.84 3.82
N PHE A 17 -7.03 -17.61 4.01
CA PHE A 17 -6.16 -16.46 4.28
C PHE A 17 -6.48 -15.89 5.67
N VAL A 18 -5.47 -15.71 6.51
CA VAL A 18 -5.53 -14.86 7.71
C VAL A 18 -4.61 -13.68 7.46
N ILE A 19 -5.15 -12.48 7.41
CA ILE A 19 -4.37 -11.26 7.31
C ILE A 19 -4.19 -10.75 8.74
N HIS A 20 -3.07 -11.10 9.38
CA HIS A 20 -2.65 -10.47 10.62
C HIS A 20 -1.60 -9.40 10.28
N SER A 21 -1.96 -8.15 10.47
CA SER A 21 -1.03 -7.05 10.32
C SER A 21 -1.25 -6.01 11.42
N SER A 22 -0.20 -5.73 12.16
CA SER A 22 -0.17 -4.65 13.14
C SER A 22 -0.17 -3.23 12.51
N ASN A 23 -0.41 -3.14 11.20
CA ASN A 23 -0.19 -1.96 10.40
C ASN A 23 -1.38 -1.75 9.45
N PRO A 24 -2.11 -0.60 9.51
CA PRO A 24 -3.20 -0.30 8.59
C PRO A 24 -2.76 -0.30 7.12
N TYR A 25 -1.49 -0.06 6.85
CA TYR A 25 -0.91 -0.16 5.51
C TYR A 25 -0.66 -1.62 5.09
N ALA A 26 -0.52 -2.54 6.02
CA ALA A 26 -0.33 -3.94 5.68
C ALA A 26 -1.64 -4.62 5.25
N ALA A 27 -2.81 -4.13 5.65
CA ALA A 27 -4.08 -4.57 5.08
C ALA A 27 -4.12 -4.27 3.57
N VAL A 28 -3.70 -3.07 3.17
CA VAL A 28 -3.53 -2.69 1.77
C VAL A 28 -2.35 -3.47 1.13
N ALA A 29 -1.26 -3.75 1.88
CA ALA A 29 -0.13 -4.57 1.43
C ALA A 29 -0.48 -6.04 1.27
N ALA A 30 -1.28 -6.58 2.16
CA ALA A 30 -1.73 -7.96 2.12
C ALA A 30 -2.65 -8.22 0.92
N MET A 31 -3.52 -7.28 0.55
CA MET A 31 -4.30 -7.38 -0.69
C MET A 31 -3.40 -7.44 -1.94
N GLY A 32 -2.27 -6.73 -1.96
CA GLY A 32 -1.31 -6.78 -3.08
C GLY A 32 -0.40 -8.01 -3.10
N GLN A 33 -0.22 -8.71 -1.98
CA GLN A 33 0.58 -9.95 -1.92
C GLN A 33 -0.21 -11.21 -2.29
N MET A 34 -1.54 -11.13 -2.35
CA MET A 34 -2.39 -12.25 -2.76
C MET A 34 -2.24 -12.62 -4.25
N SER A 35 -1.57 -11.80 -5.05
CA SER A 35 -1.38 -11.98 -6.51
C SER A 35 -0.27 -12.95 -6.93
N GLY A 36 0.46 -13.58 -6.00
CA GLY A 36 1.49 -14.57 -6.30
C GLY A 36 0.89 -15.93 -6.69
N ARG A 37 0.71 -16.15 -8.00
CA ARG A 37 0.48 -17.45 -8.66
C ARG A 37 -0.38 -18.46 -7.87
N ALA A 38 -1.68 -18.19 -7.72
CA ALA A 38 -2.64 -19.23 -7.39
C ALA A 38 -3.66 -19.34 -8.51
N GLN A 39 -3.71 -20.50 -9.16
CA GLN A 39 -4.89 -20.94 -9.92
C GLN A 39 -6.09 -20.84 -8.99
N VAL A 40 -7.17 -20.28 -9.51
CA VAL A 40 -8.42 -19.94 -8.82
C VAL A 40 -8.93 -21.11 -7.97
N ALA A 41 -8.64 -21.05 -6.68
CA ALA A 41 -9.36 -21.77 -5.65
C ALA A 41 -9.97 -20.70 -4.73
N GLY A 42 -11.28 -20.68 -4.59
CA GLY A 42 -12.01 -19.67 -3.82
C GLY A 42 -11.61 -19.63 -2.34
N PRO A 43 -11.86 -18.53 -1.67
CA PRO A 43 -11.47 -18.34 -0.28
C PRO A 43 -12.39 -19.14 0.69
N TYR A 44 -11.80 -19.73 1.73
CA TYR A 44 -12.54 -20.25 2.88
C TYR A 44 -12.72 -19.13 3.92
N PHE A 45 -13.86 -19.11 4.60
CA PHE A 45 -14.18 -18.12 5.62
C PHE A 45 -14.40 -18.79 6.97
N ARG A 46 -14.00 -18.10 8.02
CA ARG A 46 -14.32 -18.46 9.40
C ARG A 46 -15.27 -17.40 9.95
N LEU A 47 -16.46 -17.83 10.40
CA LEU A 47 -17.40 -16.96 11.09
C LEU A 47 -17.04 -16.87 12.57
N ARG A 48 -17.01 -15.68 13.13
CA ARG A 48 -16.87 -15.43 14.55
C ARG A 48 -18.09 -14.68 15.04
N THR A 49 -18.98 -15.38 15.74
CA THR A 49 -20.14 -14.76 16.39
C THR A 49 -19.73 -14.24 17.76
N GLN A 50 -20.02 -12.98 18.05
CA GLN A 50 -20.08 -12.52 19.45
C GLN A 50 -21.42 -13.01 19.98
N ALA A 51 -21.38 -13.92 20.94
CA ALA A 51 -22.59 -14.46 21.55
C ALA A 51 -23.38 -13.36 22.26
N SER A 52 -24.43 -12.86 21.60
CA SER A 52 -25.54 -12.22 22.28
C SER A 52 -26.62 -13.30 22.45
N SER A 53 -27.08 -13.50 23.68
CA SER A 53 -28.16 -14.40 24.01
C SER A 53 -29.45 -13.92 23.33
N ALA A 54 -29.79 -14.50 22.19
CA ALA A 54 -31.10 -14.32 21.57
C ALA A 54 -31.95 -15.58 21.79
N SER A 55 -33.16 -15.38 22.23
CA SER A 55 -34.16 -16.38 22.55
C SER A 55 -34.63 -17.13 21.32
N ASP A 56 -34.87 -18.43 21.48
CA ASP A 56 -35.51 -19.32 20.54
C ASP A 56 -36.87 -18.80 20.07
N ALA A 57 -36.99 -18.50 18.79
CA ALA A 57 -38.27 -18.30 18.09
C ALA A 57 -38.45 -19.43 17.05
N PRO A 58 -39.66 -19.99 16.89
CA PRO A 58 -39.88 -21.13 16.02
C PRO A 58 -39.86 -20.75 14.55
N ALA A 59 -39.24 -21.64 13.74
CA ALA A 59 -39.16 -21.50 12.29
C ALA A 59 -40.53 -21.50 11.61
N ALA A 60 -40.87 -20.42 10.94
CA ALA A 60 -42.01 -20.37 10.03
C ALA A 60 -41.53 -20.75 8.62
N ASN A 61 -42.20 -21.73 8.02
CA ASN A 61 -42.03 -22.07 6.60
C ASN A 61 -42.49 -20.90 5.72
N ILE A 62 -41.59 -20.24 5.04
CA ILE A 62 -41.89 -19.20 4.04
C ILE A 62 -41.27 -19.66 2.70
N GLU A 63 -42.15 -20.11 1.79
CA GLU A 63 -41.81 -20.33 0.38
C GLU A 63 -41.63 -18.94 -0.28
N GLY A 64 -40.44 -18.65 -0.81
CA GLY A 64 -40.15 -17.43 -1.58
C GLY A 64 -39.16 -16.48 -0.95
N GLY A 65 -38.11 -16.98 -0.30
CA GLY A 65 -37.07 -16.16 0.32
C GLY A 65 -36.31 -15.31 -0.71
N SER A 66 -35.99 -14.06 -0.33
CA SER A 66 -35.14 -13.19 -1.12
C SER A 66 -33.71 -13.73 -1.17
N THR A 67 -33.20 -14.05 -2.38
CA THR A 67 -31.79 -14.41 -2.60
C THR A 67 -30.88 -13.18 -2.67
N GLU A 68 -31.41 -12.00 -2.39
CA GLU A 68 -30.71 -10.74 -2.53
C GLU A 68 -29.58 -10.62 -1.49
N VAL A 69 -28.38 -10.34 -2.00
CA VAL A 69 -27.21 -10.02 -1.18
C VAL A 69 -26.81 -8.58 -1.42
N GLU A 70 -26.87 -7.76 -0.37
CA GLU A 70 -26.41 -6.38 -0.40
C GLU A 70 -24.91 -6.34 -0.06
N ILE A 71 -24.08 -6.20 -1.08
CA ILE A 71 -22.62 -6.07 -0.94
C ILE A 71 -22.09 -5.03 -1.92
N ASN A 72 -21.27 -4.10 -1.41
CA ASN A 72 -20.60 -3.06 -2.22
C ASN A 72 -19.24 -2.72 -1.60
N LEU A 73 -18.27 -3.56 -1.86
CA LEU A 73 -16.93 -3.42 -1.27
C LEU A 73 -16.16 -2.22 -1.82
N LYS A 74 -16.45 -1.77 -3.03
CA LYS A 74 -15.85 -0.53 -3.56
C LYS A 74 -16.28 0.69 -2.76
N ARG A 75 -17.56 0.75 -2.36
CA ARG A 75 -18.07 1.81 -1.48
C ARG A 75 -17.39 1.74 -0.11
N ASP A 76 -17.30 0.56 0.46
CA ASP A 76 -16.72 0.37 1.80
C ASP A 76 -15.22 0.69 1.80
N PHE A 77 -14.48 0.27 0.76
CA PHE A 77 -13.08 0.65 0.58
C PHE A 77 -12.89 2.16 0.35
N THR A 78 -13.83 2.80 -0.37
CA THR A 78 -13.82 4.26 -0.54
C THR A 78 -14.00 4.97 0.80
N ASN A 79 -14.89 4.50 1.65
CA ASN A 79 -15.09 5.04 2.98
C ASN A 79 -13.84 4.86 3.85
N PHE A 80 -13.24 3.68 3.83
CA PHE A 80 -11.95 3.44 4.50
C PHE A 80 -10.87 4.42 4.02
N MET A 81 -10.70 4.61 2.71
CA MET A 81 -9.70 5.56 2.19
C MET A 81 -9.92 6.98 2.72
N LYS A 82 -11.19 7.43 2.81
CA LYS A 82 -11.57 8.75 3.35
C LYS A 82 -11.24 8.85 4.84
N GLU A 83 -11.66 7.88 5.63
CA GLU A 83 -11.44 7.84 7.08
C GLU A 83 -9.95 7.77 7.42
N HIS A 84 -9.21 6.92 6.72
CA HIS A 84 -7.77 6.82 6.90
C HIS A 84 -7.06 8.12 6.48
N ALA A 85 -7.45 8.75 5.38
CA ALA A 85 -6.90 10.04 4.98
C ALA A 85 -7.15 11.13 6.04
N GLN A 86 -8.33 11.16 6.66
CA GLN A 86 -8.64 12.05 7.80
C GLN A 86 -7.75 11.73 8.99
N TYR A 87 -7.61 10.46 9.36
CA TYR A 87 -6.76 10.02 10.46
C TYR A 87 -5.31 10.46 10.28
N ILE A 88 -4.76 10.27 9.09
CA ILE A 88 -3.40 10.72 8.75
C ILE A 88 -3.34 12.22 8.38
N LYS A 89 -4.43 12.96 8.54
CA LYS A 89 -4.54 14.42 8.29
C LYS A 89 -4.05 14.80 6.88
N VAL A 90 -4.46 14.06 5.87
CA VAL A 90 -4.22 14.35 4.46
C VAL A 90 -5.55 14.66 3.79
N LYS A 91 -5.57 15.68 2.95
CA LYS A 91 -6.73 15.93 2.10
C LYS A 91 -6.84 14.83 1.04
N PHE A 92 -8.00 14.24 0.94
CA PHE A 92 -8.30 13.19 -0.03
C PHE A 92 -9.44 13.62 -0.95
N ALA A 93 -9.11 13.82 -2.22
CA ALA A 93 -10.12 14.12 -3.24
C ALA A 93 -10.89 12.84 -3.59
N SER A 94 -12.18 12.81 -3.25
CA SER A 94 -13.08 11.69 -3.50
C SER A 94 -13.80 11.78 -4.88
N SER A 95 -13.35 12.66 -5.77
CA SER A 95 -13.85 12.79 -7.13
C SER A 95 -13.16 11.85 -8.10
N GLY A 96 -13.86 11.42 -9.15
CA GLY A 96 -13.34 10.53 -10.18
C GLY A 96 -13.78 9.07 -10.03
N SER A 97 -13.21 8.19 -10.84
CA SER A 97 -13.48 6.76 -10.77
C SER A 97 -12.89 6.13 -9.49
N PHE A 98 -13.40 4.95 -9.12
CA PHE A 98 -12.84 4.17 -8.01
C PHE A 98 -11.33 3.89 -8.21
N ALA A 99 -10.92 3.61 -9.44
CA ALA A 99 -9.51 3.40 -9.78
C ALA A 99 -8.67 4.66 -9.56
N ASP A 100 -9.17 5.83 -9.97
CA ASP A 100 -8.46 7.10 -9.77
C ASP A 100 -8.34 7.47 -8.28
N MET A 101 -9.39 7.24 -7.52
CA MET A 101 -9.37 7.45 -6.07
C MET A 101 -8.36 6.51 -5.39
N THR A 102 -8.37 5.22 -5.75
CA THR A 102 -7.44 4.23 -5.20
C THR A 102 -6.00 4.57 -5.55
N MET A 103 -5.71 4.98 -6.79
CA MET A 103 -4.37 5.39 -7.20
C MET A 103 -3.86 6.62 -6.42
N ARG A 104 -4.72 7.64 -6.26
CA ARG A 104 -4.37 8.83 -5.46
C ARG A 104 -4.09 8.47 -4.00
N TYR A 105 -4.90 7.60 -3.43
CA TYR A 105 -4.70 7.10 -2.08
C TYR A 105 -3.36 6.38 -1.93
N LEU A 106 -3.05 5.41 -2.80
CA LEU A 106 -1.80 4.67 -2.77
C LEU A 106 -0.59 5.58 -2.93
N ASN A 107 -0.64 6.51 -3.88
CA ASN A 107 0.41 7.51 -4.10
C ASN A 107 0.65 8.41 -2.87
N THR A 108 -0.43 8.77 -2.18
CA THR A 108 -0.35 9.56 -0.94
C THR A 108 0.27 8.77 0.20
N VAL A 109 -0.20 7.55 0.41
CA VAL A 109 0.27 6.65 1.47
C VAL A 109 1.74 6.30 1.28
N ARG A 110 2.17 6.04 0.04
CA ARG A 110 3.57 5.75 -0.30
C ARG A 110 4.54 6.86 0.14
N ARG A 111 4.10 8.12 0.12
CA ARG A 111 4.92 9.27 0.54
C ARG A 111 5.07 9.40 2.04
N LEU A 112 4.23 8.70 2.81
CA LEU A 112 4.15 8.81 4.26
C LEU A 112 4.72 7.53 4.91
N PRO A 113 6.01 7.50 5.24
CA PRO A 113 6.57 6.36 5.96
C PRO A 113 5.83 6.15 7.29
N ILE A 114 5.45 4.91 7.56
CA ILE A 114 4.77 4.56 8.80
C ILE A 114 5.71 4.80 9.98
N PRO A 115 5.23 5.39 11.08
CA PRO A 115 6.00 5.52 12.30
C PRO A 115 6.37 4.13 12.85
N ARG A 116 7.67 3.80 12.80
CA ARG A 116 8.23 2.56 13.37
C ARG A 116 9.73 2.69 13.50
N ARG A 117 10.29 1.94 14.41
CA ARG A 117 11.74 1.86 14.60
C ARG A 117 12.41 1.27 13.37
N ARG A 118 13.47 1.91 12.91
CA ARG A 118 14.28 1.47 11.77
C ARG A 118 15.75 1.65 12.05
N ALA A 119 16.55 0.70 11.61
CA ALA A 119 18.00 0.88 11.61
C ALA A 119 18.39 1.95 10.58
N VAL A 120 19.33 2.82 10.91
CA VAL A 120 19.91 3.77 9.97
C VAL A 120 21.19 3.17 9.38
N ARG A 121 21.25 3.12 8.05
CA ARG A 121 22.42 2.67 7.28
C ARG A 121 22.89 3.80 6.40
N GLU A 122 24.13 4.20 6.56
CA GLU A 122 24.74 5.31 5.82
C GLU A 122 25.59 4.78 4.67
N SER A 123 25.49 5.42 3.49
CA SER A 123 26.40 5.12 2.39
C SER A 123 27.82 5.63 2.71
N ARG A 124 28.81 5.05 2.07
CA ARG A 124 30.20 5.54 2.16
C ARG A 124 30.38 6.94 1.59
N GLU A 125 29.52 7.32 0.67
CA GLU A 125 29.51 8.60 -0.04
C GLU A 125 28.74 9.69 0.70
N LEU A 126 28.07 9.36 1.82
CA LEU A 126 27.25 10.32 2.55
C LEU A 126 28.10 11.44 3.15
N VAL A 127 27.92 12.64 2.68
CA VAL A 127 28.49 13.83 3.26
C VAL A 127 27.38 14.75 3.74
N ILE A 128 27.34 15.02 5.04
CA ILE A 128 26.36 15.93 5.64
C ILE A 128 26.97 17.34 5.67
N PRO A 129 26.27 18.37 5.10
CA PRO A 129 26.72 19.75 5.20
C PRO A 129 26.90 20.15 6.67
N ALA A 130 27.97 20.89 6.96
CA ALA A 130 28.36 21.20 8.33
C ALA A 130 27.25 21.91 9.14
N GLU A 131 26.48 22.76 8.46
CA GLU A 131 25.34 23.51 9.03
C GLU A 131 24.11 22.64 9.37
N TYR A 132 24.09 21.36 8.95
CA TYR A 132 23.00 20.41 9.24
C TYR A 132 23.44 19.21 10.05
N ARG A 133 24.65 19.22 10.60
CA ARG A 133 25.20 18.05 11.31
C ARG A 133 24.37 17.67 12.54
N ASP A 134 24.00 18.64 13.35
CA ASP A 134 23.22 18.41 14.58
C ASP A 134 21.79 17.97 14.25
N GLU A 135 21.18 18.59 13.24
CA GLU A 135 19.84 18.19 12.77
C GLU A 135 19.83 16.78 12.17
N TYR A 136 20.92 16.40 11.49
CA TYR A 136 21.08 15.05 10.99
C TYR A 136 21.14 14.01 12.11
N LEU A 137 21.91 14.28 13.16
CA LEU A 137 21.98 13.39 14.32
C LEU A 137 20.61 13.27 15.00
N ALA A 138 19.93 14.38 15.21
CA ALA A 138 18.56 14.37 15.75
C ALA A 138 17.58 13.59 14.86
N LEU A 139 17.66 13.75 13.53
CA LEU A 139 16.82 13.00 12.58
C LEU A 139 17.08 11.51 12.65
N LYS A 140 18.35 11.11 12.78
CA LYS A 140 18.75 9.72 12.96
C LYS A 140 18.14 9.10 14.24
N ASP A 141 18.23 9.79 15.36
CA ASP A 141 17.61 9.37 16.63
C ASP A 141 16.09 9.22 16.50
N LEU A 142 15.43 10.14 15.80
CA LEU A 142 13.98 10.05 15.53
C LEU A 142 13.62 8.83 14.70
N ILE A 143 14.41 8.48 13.69
CA ILE A 143 14.21 7.28 12.85
C ILE A 143 14.38 6.03 13.69
N GLU A 144 15.44 5.94 14.47
CA GLU A 144 15.75 4.78 15.31
C GLU A 144 14.74 4.62 16.47
N SER A 145 14.17 5.72 16.98
CA SER A 145 13.11 5.68 17.97
C SER A 145 11.70 5.39 17.39
N GLY A 146 11.53 5.49 16.06
CA GLY A 146 10.26 5.18 15.40
C GLY A 146 9.25 6.33 15.39
N VAL A 147 9.70 7.55 15.57
CA VAL A 147 8.85 8.74 15.53
C VAL A 147 8.31 9.01 14.12
N ASN A 148 7.18 9.68 14.02
CA ASN A 148 6.57 10.06 12.76
C ASN A 148 7.44 11.09 12.02
N LEU A 149 7.95 10.71 10.85
CA LEU A 149 8.85 11.54 10.03
C LEU A 149 8.12 12.58 9.17
N ARG A 150 6.79 12.69 9.27
CA ARG A 150 5.99 13.57 8.43
C ARG A 150 6.46 15.03 8.43
N ALA A 151 6.93 15.54 9.57
CA ALA A 151 7.42 16.90 9.69
C ALA A 151 8.65 17.18 8.81
N TYR A 152 9.39 16.15 8.45
CA TYR A 152 10.62 16.20 7.63
C TYR A 152 10.35 15.94 6.14
N LEU A 153 9.12 15.61 5.77
CA LEU A 153 8.71 15.42 4.38
C LEU A 153 8.30 16.77 3.76
N ALA A 154 8.22 16.80 2.42
CA ALA A 154 7.78 17.99 1.70
C ALA A 154 6.41 18.49 2.19
N ARG A 155 6.29 19.79 2.45
CA ARG A 155 5.06 20.45 2.96
C ARG A 155 3.85 20.28 2.04
N ASN A 156 4.08 20.00 0.78
CA ASN A 156 3.06 19.83 -0.25
C ASN A 156 2.14 18.62 -0.05
N LEU A 157 2.46 17.71 0.87
CA LEU A 157 1.61 16.55 1.20
C LEU A 157 0.26 16.95 1.82
N GLN A 158 0.12 18.21 2.26
CA GLN A 158 -1.13 18.74 2.84
C GLN A 158 -2.02 19.49 1.83
N ASP A 159 -1.51 19.75 0.63
CA ASP A 159 -2.18 20.52 -0.42
C ASP A 159 -2.66 19.57 -1.51
N GLU A 160 -3.98 19.43 -1.70
CA GLU A 160 -4.58 18.55 -2.70
C GLU A 160 -4.05 18.79 -4.12
N ASN A 161 -3.88 20.05 -4.48
CA ASN A 161 -3.40 20.43 -5.81
C ASN A 161 -1.91 20.09 -6.03
N LYS A 162 -1.16 19.93 -4.95
CA LYS A 162 0.27 19.60 -4.96
C LYS A 162 0.54 18.13 -4.66
N VAL A 163 -0.35 17.45 -3.90
CA VAL A 163 -0.32 15.99 -3.71
C VAL A 163 -0.51 15.25 -5.03
N LEU A 164 -1.26 15.84 -5.97
CA LEU A 164 -1.42 15.32 -7.33
C LEU A 164 -0.12 15.37 -8.16
N ARG A 165 0.88 16.15 -7.75
CA ARG A 165 2.19 16.15 -8.42
C ARG A 165 2.95 14.90 -7.99
N SER A 166 3.18 14.00 -8.94
CA SER A 166 3.93 12.79 -8.71
C SER A 166 5.38 13.10 -8.25
N ASP A 167 5.80 12.52 -7.15
CA ASP A 167 7.22 12.43 -6.81
C ASP A 167 7.87 11.37 -7.71
N LYS A 168 8.44 11.85 -8.83
CA LYS A 168 8.96 10.96 -9.87
C LYS A 168 10.17 10.14 -9.40
N LEU A 169 10.97 10.64 -8.45
CA LEU A 169 12.08 9.89 -7.90
C LEU A 169 11.58 8.76 -7.01
N LEU A 170 10.66 9.08 -6.10
CA LEU A 170 10.00 8.08 -5.27
C LEU A 170 9.26 7.04 -6.10
N ASN A 171 8.49 7.50 -7.11
CA ASN A 171 7.71 6.59 -7.95
C ASN A 171 8.58 5.71 -8.87
N ALA A 172 9.74 6.21 -9.30
CA ALA A 172 10.66 5.47 -10.17
C ALA A 172 11.57 4.49 -9.41
N TRP A 173 12.04 4.87 -8.22
CA TRP A 173 13.16 4.20 -7.55
C TRP A 173 12.93 3.95 -6.06
N SER A 174 11.78 4.35 -5.51
CA SER A 174 11.49 4.32 -4.07
C SER A 174 12.47 5.12 -3.21
N ILE A 175 13.03 6.20 -3.78
CA ILE A 175 13.93 7.11 -3.09
C ILE A 175 13.12 8.29 -2.56
N HIS A 176 13.08 8.45 -1.26
CA HIS A 176 12.51 9.58 -0.54
C HIS A 176 13.52 10.72 -0.44
N HIS A 177 13.02 11.92 -0.16
CA HIS A 177 13.84 13.03 0.31
C HIS A 177 13.27 13.58 1.63
N LEU A 178 14.14 13.71 2.61
CA LEU A 178 13.82 14.26 3.93
C LEU A 178 14.51 15.61 4.10
N HIS A 179 13.80 16.58 4.62
CA HIS A 179 14.41 17.83 5.06
C HIS A 179 15.17 17.60 6.37
N PHE A 180 16.24 18.34 6.59
CA PHE A 180 16.97 18.30 7.87
C PHE A 180 16.19 18.94 9.00
N ARG A 181 15.25 19.86 8.69
CA ARG A 181 14.41 20.58 9.66
C ARG A 181 12.94 20.44 9.34
N PRO A 182 12.05 20.40 10.35
CA PRO A 182 10.60 20.36 10.13
C PRO A 182 10.07 21.56 9.33
N ALA A 183 10.72 22.72 9.44
CA ALA A 183 10.39 23.93 8.68
C ALA A 183 10.83 23.88 7.20
N GLY A 184 11.57 22.84 6.81
CA GLY A 184 12.26 22.71 5.53
C GLY A 184 13.72 23.15 5.62
N SER A 185 14.51 22.75 4.64
CA SER A 185 15.92 23.09 4.51
C SER A 185 16.27 23.19 3.02
N ASP A 186 17.32 23.96 2.69
CA ASP A 186 17.79 24.11 1.31
C ASP A 186 18.42 22.82 0.79
N SER A 187 19.10 22.09 1.67
CA SER A 187 19.56 20.74 1.40
C SER A 187 18.57 19.72 1.94
N VAL A 188 18.45 18.59 1.24
CA VAL A 188 17.65 17.43 1.62
C VAL A 188 18.50 16.19 1.64
N LEU A 189 18.07 15.23 2.43
CA LEU A 189 18.67 13.93 2.56
C LEU A 189 17.89 12.94 1.68
N PHE A 190 18.52 12.41 0.65
CA PHE A 190 17.96 11.33 -0.17
C PHE A 190 18.16 10.00 0.55
N CYS A 191 17.09 9.24 0.68
CA CYS A 191 17.12 7.97 1.38
C CYS A 191 16.11 6.98 0.79
N LYS A 192 16.37 5.70 0.96
CA LYS A 192 15.39 4.63 0.73
C LYS A 192 14.88 4.16 2.07
N ILE A 193 13.54 4.06 2.22
CA ILE A 193 12.88 3.68 3.46
C ILE A 193 12.20 2.33 3.25
N THR A 194 12.66 1.32 3.99
CA THR A 194 12.04 0.00 4.07
C THR A 194 11.33 -0.18 5.40
N ASP A 195 10.81 -1.36 5.64
CA ASP A 195 10.17 -1.68 6.91
C ASP A 195 11.16 -1.68 8.08
N ASP A 196 12.38 -2.13 7.87
CA ASP A 196 13.36 -2.37 8.94
C ASP A 196 14.52 -1.38 8.95
N ALA A 197 14.74 -0.66 7.85
CA ALA A 197 15.88 0.23 7.71
C ALA A 197 15.57 1.51 6.92
N VAL A 198 16.38 2.54 7.16
CA VAL A 198 16.50 3.72 6.30
C VAL A 198 17.94 3.76 5.78
N PHE A 199 18.08 3.70 4.48
CA PHE A 199 19.35 3.75 3.76
C PHE A 199 19.59 5.21 3.34
N MET A 200 20.51 5.89 4.03
CA MET A 200 20.89 7.27 3.78
C MET A 200 21.86 7.32 2.60
N ILE A 201 21.39 7.83 1.48
CA ILE A 201 22.10 7.78 0.20
C ILE A 201 23.08 8.96 0.10
N GLN A 202 22.54 10.18 0.11
CA GLN A 202 23.32 11.40 -0.09
C GLN A 202 22.51 12.63 0.35
N ALA A 203 23.20 13.68 0.79
CA ALA A 203 22.61 15.01 0.97
C ALA A 203 22.93 15.87 -0.26
N ALA A 204 21.92 16.60 -0.76
CA ALA A 204 22.09 17.54 -1.86
C ALA A 204 21.16 18.74 -1.73
N ASN A 205 21.59 19.87 -2.28
CA ASN A 205 20.76 21.04 -2.40
C ASN A 205 19.68 20.79 -3.47
N HIS A 206 18.41 21.05 -3.15
CA HIS A 206 17.27 20.80 -4.04
C HIS A 206 16.56 22.09 -4.49
N ILE A 207 17.15 23.26 -4.21
CA ILE A 207 16.61 24.57 -4.58
C ILE A 207 17.22 25.06 -5.89
N GLY A 208 16.39 25.70 -6.71
CA GLY A 208 16.78 26.34 -7.95
C GLY A 208 16.77 25.43 -9.20
N PRO A 209 17.39 25.90 -10.31
CA PRO A 209 17.37 25.20 -11.60
C PRO A 209 17.97 23.80 -11.57
N VAL A 210 18.93 23.56 -10.67
CA VAL A 210 19.62 22.27 -10.49
C VAL A 210 18.69 21.18 -9.97
N SER A 211 17.58 21.56 -9.37
CA SER A 211 16.62 20.58 -8.80
C SER A 211 16.10 19.57 -9.84
N HIS A 212 15.88 20.00 -11.09
CA HIS A 212 15.40 19.10 -12.15
C HIS A 212 16.45 18.06 -12.56
N GLU A 213 17.72 18.37 -12.40
CA GLU A 213 18.83 17.49 -12.75
C GLU A 213 18.99 16.37 -11.74
N LEU A 214 18.76 16.64 -10.44
CA LEU A 214 18.82 15.63 -9.38
C LEU A 214 17.86 14.47 -9.60
N TRP A 215 16.68 14.73 -10.20
CA TRP A 215 15.66 13.71 -10.45
C TRP A 215 16.04 12.68 -11.53
N VAL A 216 17.08 12.97 -12.31
CA VAL A 216 17.58 12.10 -13.38
C VAL A 216 19.04 11.71 -13.19
N ASP A 217 19.63 12.07 -12.04
CA ASP A 217 21.02 11.77 -11.73
C ASP A 217 21.18 10.27 -11.46
N PRO A 218 22.02 9.55 -12.23
CA PRO A 218 22.30 8.15 -11.98
C PRO A 218 23.12 7.93 -10.71
N GLU A 219 23.68 8.99 -10.12
CA GLU A 219 24.54 8.92 -8.95
C GLU A 219 23.84 8.30 -7.75
N PHE A 220 22.55 8.64 -7.50
CA PHE A 220 21.79 8.00 -6.43
C PHE A 220 21.69 6.49 -6.60
N LEU A 221 21.49 6.02 -7.84
CA LEU A 221 21.43 4.59 -8.13
C LEU A 221 22.80 3.94 -8.00
N ARG A 222 23.87 4.64 -8.44
CA ARG A 222 25.25 4.17 -8.27
C ARG A 222 25.56 3.95 -6.79
N ILE A 223 25.26 4.93 -5.95
CA ILE A 223 25.49 4.84 -4.50
C ILE A 223 24.69 3.66 -3.90
N VAL A 224 23.41 3.51 -4.24
CA VAL A 224 22.62 2.36 -3.75
C VAL A 224 23.17 1.04 -4.27
N HIS A 225 23.56 0.96 -5.55
CA HIS A 225 24.16 -0.23 -6.13
C HIS A 225 25.46 -0.65 -5.45
N GLU A 226 26.34 0.30 -5.14
CA GLU A 226 27.65 0.02 -4.54
C GLU A 226 27.58 -0.29 -3.04
N ASN A 227 26.56 0.20 -2.34
CA ASN A 227 26.40 -0.03 -0.91
C ASN A 227 25.36 -1.11 -0.57
N TRP A 228 24.25 -1.19 -1.33
CA TRP A 228 23.11 -2.09 -1.05
C TRP A 228 22.45 -2.54 -2.35
N PRO A 229 23.12 -3.36 -3.19
CA PRO A 229 22.61 -3.75 -4.52
C PRO A 229 21.28 -4.53 -4.46
N GLU A 230 21.02 -5.20 -3.33
CA GLU A 230 19.75 -5.90 -3.08
C GLU A 230 18.55 -4.96 -3.05
N GLU A 231 18.74 -3.70 -2.66
CA GLU A 231 17.70 -2.70 -2.61
C GLU A 231 17.22 -2.23 -4.00
N LEU A 232 17.93 -2.60 -5.05
CA LEU A 232 17.58 -2.37 -6.45
C LEU A 232 17.19 -3.65 -7.19
N ALA A 233 17.05 -4.78 -6.51
CA ALA A 233 16.82 -6.08 -7.15
C ALA A 233 15.60 -6.10 -8.06
N GLU A 234 14.49 -5.47 -7.65
CA GLU A 234 13.26 -5.39 -8.44
C GLU A 234 13.35 -4.48 -9.67
N CYS A 235 14.37 -3.62 -9.72
CA CYS A 235 14.63 -2.73 -10.85
C CYS A 235 15.64 -3.31 -11.83
N ARG A 236 16.27 -4.46 -11.53
CA ARG A 236 17.27 -5.08 -12.41
C ARG A 236 16.65 -5.48 -13.75
N PHE A 237 17.36 -5.13 -14.81
CA PHE A 237 16.98 -5.45 -16.16
C PHE A 237 18.03 -6.36 -16.81
N ARG A 238 17.59 -7.36 -17.54
CA ARG A 238 18.49 -8.39 -18.10
C ARG A 238 19.18 -7.97 -19.39
N ILE A 239 18.71 -6.89 -20.00
CA ILE A 239 19.25 -6.41 -21.27
C ILE A 239 20.17 -5.24 -20.97
N THR A 240 21.44 -5.35 -21.36
CA THR A 240 22.38 -4.25 -21.26
C THR A 240 22.02 -3.17 -22.28
N SER A 241 21.90 -1.95 -21.84
CA SER A 241 21.62 -0.78 -22.65
C SER A 241 22.46 0.39 -22.16
N ALA A 242 22.95 1.21 -23.05
CA ALA A 242 23.67 2.41 -22.64
C ALA A 242 22.77 3.36 -21.86
N THR A 243 23.29 3.97 -20.80
CA THR A 243 22.62 5.06 -20.10
C THR A 243 22.54 6.28 -21.05
N PRO A 244 21.35 6.84 -21.31
CA PRO A 244 21.24 8.01 -22.18
C PRO A 244 22.00 9.23 -21.61
N PRO A 245 22.43 10.16 -22.46
CA PRO A 245 22.96 11.47 -22.02
C PRO A 245 22.04 12.20 -21.06
N LYS A 246 22.57 13.11 -20.25
CA LYS A 246 21.82 13.83 -19.20
C LYS A 246 20.62 14.59 -19.78
N GLU A 247 20.83 15.26 -20.87
CA GLU A 247 19.81 16.07 -21.56
C GLU A 247 18.65 15.22 -22.00
N ASP A 248 18.92 14.07 -22.60
CA ASP A 248 17.91 13.10 -23.03
C ASP A 248 17.15 12.54 -21.84
N ARG A 249 17.84 12.22 -20.73
CA ARG A 249 17.19 11.75 -19.50
C ARG A 249 16.20 12.77 -18.93
N ILE A 250 16.54 14.07 -18.98
CA ILE A 250 15.63 15.14 -18.54
C ILE A 250 14.37 15.15 -19.40
N VAL A 251 14.50 15.12 -20.74
CA VAL A 251 13.37 15.10 -21.66
C VAL A 251 12.51 13.84 -21.47
N VAL A 252 13.15 12.68 -21.39
CA VAL A 252 12.46 11.41 -21.14
C VAL A 252 11.65 11.46 -19.83
N ARG A 253 12.25 11.97 -18.76
CA ARG A 253 11.59 12.09 -17.46
C ARG A 253 10.46 13.12 -17.45
N GLN A 254 10.59 14.23 -18.14
CA GLN A 254 9.54 15.23 -18.27
C GLN A 254 8.29 14.64 -18.93
N ASN A 255 8.49 13.75 -19.91
CA ASN A 255 7.42 13.03 -20.61
C ASN A 255 6.95 11.74 -19.92
N ASN A 256 7.29 11.52 -18.65
CA ASN A 256 6.99 10.30 -17.88
C ASN A 256 7.46 9.01 -18.56
N ALA A 257 8.45 9.10 -19.42
CA ALA A 257 9.04 7.93 -20.03
C ALA A 257 10.19 7.38 -19.17
N ASN A 258 10.51 6.11 -19.39
CA ASN A 258 11.56 5.41 -18.69
C ASN A 258 12.85 5.35 -19.51
N PHE A 259 13.96 5.28 -18.81
CA PHE A 259 15.26 4.99 -19.38
C PHE A 259 15.99 3.96 -18.52
N THR A 260 16.97 3.31 -19.11
CA THR A 260 17.88 2.40 -18.41
C THR A 260 19.03 3.17 -17.80
N THR A 261 19.54 2.66 -16.67
CA THR A 261 20.78 3.13 -16.06
C THR A 261 21.71 1.93 -15.89
N THR A 262 22.85 1.97 -16.57
CA THR A 262 23.83 0.87 -16.54
C THR A 262 25.02 1.30 -15.66
N MET A 263 25.35 0.45 -14.72
CA MET A 263 26.48 0.61 -13.79
C MET A 263 27.79 0.20 -14.45
N SER A 264 28.91 0.53 -13.79
CA SER A 264 30.26 0.23 -14.28
C SER A 264 30.55 -1.27 -14.43
N ASP A 265 29.88 -2.11 -13.62
CA ASP A 265 29.97 -3.58 -13.69
C ASP A 265 29.05 -4.21 -14.76
N GLY A 266 28.35 -3.40 -15.55
CA GLY A 266 27.39 -3.84 -16.57
C GLY A 266 25.98 -4.12 -16.06
N THR A 267 25.74 -4.04 -14.74
CA THR A 267 24.38 -4.18 -14.19
C THR A 267 23.48 -3.06 -14.69
N THR A 268 22.35 -3.40 -15.29
CA THR A 268 21.40 -2.42 -15.82
C THR A 268 20.14 -2.39 -14.97
N TYR A 269 19.69 -1.20 -14.67
CA TYR A 269 18.45 -0.91 -13.94
C TYR A 269 17.45 -0.19 -14.84
N PHE A 270 16.16 -0.50 -14.65
CA PHE A 270 15.05 0.14 -15.37
C PHE A 270 14.09 0.76 -14.36
N SER A 271 13.72 2.02 -14.57
CA SER A 271 12.85 2.73 -13.64
C SER A 271 11.42 2.18 -13.66
N ARG A 272 10.78 2.17 -12.50
CA ARG A 272 9.41 1.66 -12.31
C ARG A 272 8.36 2.78 -12.40
N LEU A 273 8.48 3.64 -13.38
CA LEU A 273 7.55 4.73 -13.63
C LEU A 273 6.57 4.37 -14.74
N THR A 274 5.30 4.66 -14.57
CA THR A 274 4.29 4.53 -15.64
C THR A 274 4.25 5.79 -16.51
N ALA A 275 3.62 5.70 -17.69
CA ALA A 275 3.41 6.86 -18.56
C ALA A 275 2.56 7.98 -17.92
N SER A 276 1.74 7.66 -16.90
CA SER A 276 1.01 8.66 -16.09
C SER A 276 1.86 9.30 -15.00
N GLY A 277 3.11 8.86 -14.81
CA GLY A 277 4.01 9.34 -13.75
C GLY A 277 3.81 8.65 -12.40
N ASP A 278 2.94 7.65 -12.33
CA ASP A 278 2.73 6.84 -11.14
C ASP A 278 3.80 5.75 -11.00
N SER A 279 3.92 5.17 -9.81
CA SER A 279 4.70 3.95 -9.63
C SER A 279 4.02 2.75 -10.29
N VAL A 280 4.78 1.87 -10.93
CA VAL A 280 4.31 0.58 -11.44
C VAL A 280 3.75 -0.27 -10.29
N ASP A 281 4.37 -0.20 -9.10
CA ASP A 281 3.91 -0.94 -7.92
C ASP A 281 2.52 -0.49 -7.46
N ASP A 282 2.31 0.82 -7.37
CA ASP A 282 1.01 1.37 -6.99
C ASP A 282 -0.05 1.06 -8.05
N ARG A 283 0.32 1.07 -9.33
CA ARG A 283 -0.59 0.70 -10.43
C ARG A 283 -0.98 -0.78 -10.37
N ASN A 284 -0.02 -1.67 -10.14
CA ASN A 284 -0.29 -3.09 -9.97
C ASN A 284 -1.18 -3.33 -8.74
N ARG A 285 -0.85 -2.70 -7.62
CA ARG A 285 -1.62 -2.80 -6.38
C ARG A 285 -3.05 -2.30 -6.53
N CYS A 286 -3.25 -1.16 -7.21
CA CYS A 286 -4.58 -0.64 -7.52
C CYS A 286 -5.40 -1.65 -8.33
N ARG A 287 -4.80 -2.22 -9.38
CA ARG A 287 -5.44 -3.26 -10.20
C ARG A 287 -5.81 -4.49 -9.38
N ASP A 288 -4.91 -4.93 -8.51
CA ASP A 288 -5.12 -6.11 -7.67
C ASP A 288 -6.24 -5.87 -6.66
N ILE A 289 -6.27 -4.72 -5.98
CA ILE A 289 -7.38 -4.32 -5.10
C ILE A 289 -8.72 -4.37 -5.84
N ILE A 290 -8.79 -3.74 -7.03
CA ILE A 290 -10.04 -3.71 -7.82
C ILE A 290 -10.51 -5.12 -8.17
N ARG A 291 -9.57 -5.98 -8.58
CA ARG A 291 -9.85 -7.37 -8.95
C ARG A 291 -10.31 -8.19 -7.75
N GLU A 292 -9.62 -8.10 -6.64
CA GLU A 292 -9.91 -8.88 -5.43
C GLU A 292 -11.25 -8.49 -4.81
N LEU A 293 -11.57 -7.19 -4.74
CA LEU A 293 -12.88 -6.75 -4.28
C LEU A 293 -13.99 -7.29 -5.18
N ALA A 294 -13.82 -7.24 -6.51
CA ALA A 294 -14.81 -7.76 -7.44
C ALA A 294 -14.97 -9.28 -7.34
N GLN A 295 -13.86 -10.01 -7.22
CA GLN A 295 -13.87 -11.47 -7.04
C GLN A 295 -14.55 -11.87 -5.74
N PHE A 296 -14.32 -11.14 -4.66
CA PHE A 296 -14.97 -11.41 -3.39
C PHE A 296 -16.48 -11.10 -3.42
N GLU A 297 -16.89 -9.98 -4.00
CA GLU A 297 -18.31 -9.68 -4.19
C GLU A 297 -19.02 -10.79 -4.98
N GLN A 298 -18.39 -11.23 -6.07
CA GLN A 298 -18.94 -12.31 -6.90
C GLN A 298 -19.02 -13.63 -6.12
N PHE A 299 -17.94 -13.98 -5.39
CA PHE A 299 -17.93 -15.17 -4.55
C PHE A 299 -19.06 -15.18 -3.52
N VAL A 300 -19.29 -14.06 -2.83
CA VAL A 300 -20.39 -13.95 -1.85
C VAL A 300 -21.75 -14.13 -2.53
N ARG A 301 -21.96 -13.56 -3.70
CA ARG A 301 -23.20 -13.69 -4.46
C ARG A 301 -23.44 -15.13 -4.93
N ASP A 302 -22.39 -15.79 -5.44
CA ASP A 302 -22.48 -17.17 -5.95
C ASP A 302 -22.71 -18.19 -4.82
N ASN A 303 -22.30 -17.86 -3.60
CA ASN A 303 -22.44 -18.73 -2.40
C ASN A 303 -23.39 -18.12 -1.35
N ALA A 304 -24.35 -17.30 -1.79
CA ALA A 304 -25.24 -16.55 -0.90
C ALA A 304 -26.00 -17.47 0.08
N ARG A 305 -26.40 -18.66 -0.38
CA ARG A 305 -27.10 -19.65 0.44
C ARG A 305 -26.21 -20.16 1.58
N GLU A 306 -24.97 -20.54 1.27
CA GLU A 306 -24.00 -21.04 2.26
C GLU A 306 -23.68 -19.96 3.31
N PHE A 307 -23.60 -18.68 2.89
CA PHE A 307 -23.44 -17.57 3.83
C PHE A 307 -24.65 -17.41 4.73
N ARG A 308 -25.87 -17.50 4.19
CA ARG A 308 -27.11 -17.43 4.97
C ARG A 308 -27.20 -18.57 5.98
N ASP A 309 -26.97 -19.81 5.54
CA ASP A 309 -26.99 -21.00 6.38
C ASP A 309 -25.96 -20.89 7.52
N GLY A 310 -24.73 -20.45 7.19
CA GLY A 310 -23.66 -20.27 8.15
C GLY A 310 -23.88 -19.15 9.16
N LEU A 311 -24.62 -18.11 8.79
CA LEU A 311 -24.98 -16.97 9.63
C LEU A 311 -26.35 -17.18 10.34
N HIS A 312 -27.07 -18.28 10.06
CA HIS A 312 -28.44 -18.49 10.48
C HIS A 312 -29.36 -17.33 10.09
N TRP A 313 -29.15 -16.79 8.87
CA TRP A 313 -29.83 -15.60 8.38
C TRP A 313 -31.22 -15.93 7.83
N PRO A 314 -32.27 -15.14 8.18
CA PRO A 314 -33.62 -15.40 7.69
C PRO A 314 -33.69 -15.36 6.15
N GLU A 315 -34.37 -16.33 5.53
CA GLU A 315 -34.50 -16.39 4.08
C GLU A 315 -35.26 -15.19 3.49
N ALA A 316 -36.15 -14.58 4.25
CA ALA A 316 -36.98 -13.46 3.83
C ALA A 316 -36.24 -12.11 3.83
N GLU A 317 -35.06 -12.03 4.45
CA GLU A 317 -34.32 -10.79 4.61
C GLU A 317 -33.12 -10.71 3.67
N ALA A 318 -32.81 -9.50 3.15
CA ALA A 318 -31.60 -9.29 2.36
C ALA A 318 -30.36 -9.47 3.24
N LEU A 319 -29.42 -10.29 2.80
CA LEU A 319 -28.13 -10.47 3.51
C LEU A 319 -27.20 -9.32 3.19
N ALA A 320 -26.85 -8.50 4.17
CA ALA A 320 -25.88 -7.43 4.00
C ALA A 320 -24.47 -7.89 4.40
N ILE A 321 -23.47 -7.65 3.55
CA ILE A 321 -22.06 -7.87 3.90
C ILE A 321 -21.30 -6.57 3.68
N ARG A 322 -20.53 -6.17 4.68
CA ARG A 322 -19.70 -4.97 4.71
C ARG A 322 -18.24 -5.33 4.94
N MET A 323 -17.37 -4.43 4.52
CA MET A 323 -15.93 -4.49 4.79
C MET A 323 -15.57 -3.37 5.75
N GLN A 324 -14.79 -3.71 6.77
CA GLN A 324 -14.29 -2.75 7.75
C GLN A 324 -12.80 -2.96 8.01
N PHE A 325 -12.15 -1.88 8.44
CA PHE A 325 -10.75 -1.88 8.85
C PHE A 325 -10.67 -1.37 10.29
N ASP A 326 -10.01 -2.13 11.17
CA ASP A 326 -9.83 -1.75 12.58
C ASP A 326 -8.48 -1.07 12.86
N GLY A 327 -7.80 -0.62 11.82
CA GLY A 327 -6.46 -0.04 11.83
C GLY A 327 -5.33 -1.07 11.73
N ARG A 328 -5.64 -2.36 11.83
CA ARG A 328 -4.67 -3.47 11.73
C ARG A 328 -5.07 -4.49 10.68
N ASP A 329 -6.34 -4.86 10.68
CA ASP A 329 -6.86 -5.94 9.87
C ASP A 329 -8.05 -5.45 9.03
N CYS A 330 -8.20 -6.06 7.85
CA CYS A 330 -9.40 -5.95 7.03
C CYS A 330 -10.26 -7.17 7.33
N TYR A 331 -11.51 -6.95 7.68
CA TYR A 331 -12.46 -8.01 7.90
C TYR A 331 -13.82 -7.70 7.27
N PHE A 332 -14.58 -8.74 7.01
CA PHE A 332 -15.92 -8.64 6.51
C PHE A 332 -16.89 -8.94 7.65
N PHE A 333 -18.05 -8.34 7.64
CA PHE A 333 -19.03 -8.58 8.69
C PHE A 333 -20.45 -8.38 8.16
N GLU A 334 -21.39 -9.03 8.82
CA GLU A 334 -22.81 -8.79 8.68
C GLU A 334 -23.24 -7.73 9.72
N PRO A 335 -23.75 -6.55 9.29
CA PRO A 335 -23.92 -5.41 10.18
C PRO A 335 -25.02 -5.58 11.24
N THR A 336 -26.04 -6.39 11.01
CA THR A 336 -27.18 -6.57 11.94
C THR A 336 -26.78 -7.44 13.14
N THR A 337 -26.18 -8.59 12.88
CA THR A 337 -25.71 -9.52 13.91
C THR A 337 -24.31 -9.20 14.41
N ARG A 338 -23.59 -8.31 13.70
CA ARG A 338 -22.16 -8.02 13.90
C ARG A 338 -21.27 -9.27 13.83
N THR A 339 -21.71 -10.27 13.07
CA THR A 339 -20.92 -11.47 12.85
C THR A 339 -19.77 -11.17 11.92
N GLU A 340 -18.54 -11.35 12.42
CA GLU A 340 -17.33 -11.16 11.64
C GLU A 340 -17.07 -12.37 10.75
N ILE A 341 -16.74 -12.07 9.48
CA ILE A 341 -16.39 -13.06 8.45
C ILE A 341 -14.91 -12.89 8.16
N HIS A 342 -14.07 -13.76 8.72
CA HIS A 342 -12.64 -13.72 8.51
C HIS A 342 -12.24 -14.60 7.34
N PRO A 343 -11.61 -14.03 6.29
CA PRO A 343 -10.92 -14.86 5.30
C PRO A 343 -9.77 -15.57 6.01
N THR A 344 -9.76 -16.90 5.97
CA THR A 344 -8.72 -17.70 6.61
C THR A 344 -7.68 -18.16 5.59
N LYS A 345 -6.40 -18.04 5.90
CA LYS A 345 -5.31 -18.53 5.03
C LYS A 345 -5.18 -20.04 5.14
N SER A 346 -5.01 -20.73 4.02
CA SER A 346 -4.63 -22.16 4.05
C SER A 346 -3.27 -22.34 4.73
N PRO A 347 -3.09 -23.36 5.57
CA PRO A 347 -1.78 -23.69 6.14
C PRO A 347 -0.94 -24.47 5.12
N PHE A 348 -0.59 -23.82 3.96
CA PHE A 348 0.40 -24.36 3.02
C PHE A 348 1.21 -23.21 2.41
#